data_3e1b66a70a8364bb53f8a4775574bf4a
#
_entry.id   3e1b66a70a8364bb53f8a4775574bf4a
#
_cell.length_a   1.000
_cell.length_b   1.000
_cell.length_c   1.000
_cell.angle_alpha   90.00
_cell.angle_beta   90.00
_cell.angle_gamma   90.00
#
_symmetry.space_group_name_H-M   'P 1'
#
loop_
_entity.id
_entity.type
_entity.pdbx_description
1 polymer ?
#
loop_
_entity_poly.entity_id
_entity_poly.type
_entity_poly.pdbx_seq_one_letter_code
_entity_poly.pdbx_strand_id
1 'polypeptide(L)'
;MAPIREAHLKRGDTMLDLTSDVADLTAALVDIRSESGDEKALADVVESALSTVSHLTVTRDGDAIVARTELGRERRIVIAGHLDTVPIVDNVPSRVDGDRLYGCGTTDMKSGVAVQLKLAALVAEPVHDVTYVFYDNEEVDASRNGLLRLSHNDPASLHGDFAILMEPTDGVIEGGCQGTMRVDVEATGKRAHSARSWMGENAIHKAGEILDVLRTYTPRQPEVEGLTFREGLNAVSVEGGVAGNVIPDECVVRVNYRYAPDLSPADAEAHLREVFAGFEVTVTDSAAPARPGLDDPSAAAFVTAVGEGEARAKFGWTDVSRFSELGVPAVNYGPGDPMLAHTRDEYAKIPQIREAEERMVAWLTGRR
;
A
#
# COMPACT_ATOMS: atom_id res chain seq x y z
N MET A 1 -36.47 -2.09 -6.91
CA MET A 1 -35.51 -1.70 -5.88
C MET A 1 -36.01 -2.24 -4.56
N ALA A 2 -35.42 -3.31 -4.07
CA ALA A 2 -35.72 -3.83 -2.73
C ALA A 2 -34.95 -2.98 -1.71
N PRO A 3 -35.52 -2.67 -0.54
CA PRO A 3 -34.84 -1.91 0.49
C PRO A 3 -33.74 -2.76 1.09
N ILE A 4 -32.54 -2.16 1.21
CA ILE A 4 -31.40 -2.73 1.94
C ILE A 4 -31.81 -2.87 3.41
N ARG A 5 -31.75 -4.09 3.92
CA ARG A 5 -32.05 -4.40 5.32
C ARG A 5 -30.94 -3.83 6.20
N GLU A 6 -31.32 -3.01 7.19
CA GLU A 6 -30.46 -2.68 8.32
C GLU A 6 -30.11 -3.97 9.08
N ALA A 7 -28.93 -4.51 8.79
CA ALA A 7 -28.37 -5.62 9.53
C ALA A 7 -27.61 -5.08 10.76
N HIS A 8 -28.33 -4.91 11.88
CA HIS A 8 -27.68 -4.75 13.18
C HIS A 8 -27.01 -6.09 13.56
N LEU A 9 -25.71 -6.20 13.34
CA LEU A 9 -24.92 -7.34 13.78
C LEU A 9 -24.84 -7.40 15.31
N LYS A 10 -25.39 -8.47 15.90
CA LYS A 10 -25.22 -8.77 17.31
C LYS A 10 -23.78 -9.27 17.55
N ARG A 11 -23.11 -8.77 18.58
CA ARG A 11 -21.83 -9.31 19.06
C ARG A 11 -22.00 -10.81 19.38
N GLY A 12 -21.34 -11.68 18.61
CA GLY A 12 -21.31 -13.14 18.79
C GLY A 12 -21.58 -13.86 17.46
N ASP A 13 -20.55 -14.48 16.88
CA ASP A 13 -20.55 -15.27 15.65
C ASP A 13 -20.83 -14.50 14.33
N THR A 14 -20.00 -13.53 14.01
CA THR A 14 -20.06 -12.89 12.69
C THR A 14 -19.22 -13.69 11.70
N MET A 15 -19.84 -14.69 11.06
CA MET A 15 -19.25 -15.37 9.90
C MET A 15 -19.53 -14.52 8.66
N LEU A 16 -18.50 -14.20 7.87
CA LEU A 16 -18.66 -13.50 6.58
C LEU A 16 -19.44 -14.39 5.60
N ASP A 17 -20.45 -13.82 4.97
CA ASP A 17 -21.17 -14.47 3.88
C ASP A 17 -20.43 -14.22 2.56
N LEU A 18 -19.54 -15.15 2.19
CA LEU A 18 -18.76 -15.07 0.94
C LEU A 18 -19.63 -15.22 -0.33
N THR A 19 -20.94 -15.53 -0.19
CA THR A 19 -21.88 -15.61 -1.32
C THR A 19 -22.66 -14.32 -1.54
N SER A 20 -22.62 -13.39 -0.59
CA SER A 20 -23.30 -12.09 -0.69
C SER A 20 -22.76 -11.22 -1.84
N ASP A 21 -23.45 -10.12 -2.16
CA ASP A 21 -22.91 -9.12 -3.08
C ASP A 21 -21.56 -8.58 -2.55
N VAL A 22 -20.62 -8.33 -3.43
CA VAL A 22 -19.26 -7.91 -3.04
C VAL A 22 -19.25 -6.57 -2.29
N ALA A 23 -20.20 -5.67 -2.57
CA ALA A 23 -20.32 -4.41 -1.82
C ALA A 23 -20.88 -4.64 -0.40
N ASP A 24 -21.80 -5.59 -0.23
CA ASP A 24 -22.30 -5.98 1.10
C ASP A 24 -21.20 -6.66 1.91
N LEU A 25 -20.37 -7.50 1.28
CA LEU A 25 -19.19 -8.08 1.89
C LEU A 25 -18.17 -7.01 2.28
N THR A 26 -17.93 -6.02 1.41
CA THR A 26 -17.08 -4.86 1.72
C THR A 26 -17.57 -4.13 2.97
N ALA A 27 -18.88 -3.84 3.04
CA ALA A 27 -19.47 -3.19 4.20
C ALA A 27 -19.27 -4.01 5.49
N ALA A 28 -19.44 -5.33 5.43
CA ALA A 28 -19.22 -6.22 6.56
C ALA A 28 -17.75 -6.20 7.03
N LEU A 29 -16.79 -6.16 6.10
CA LEU A 29 -15.36 -6.02 6.44
C LEU A 29 -15.03 -4.67 7.07
N VAL A 30 -15.59 -3.58 6.54
CA VAL A 30 -15.40 -2.22 7.06
C VAL A 30 -15.94 -2.09 8.48
N ASP A 31 -17.06 -2.73 8.78
CA ASP A 31 -17.71 -2.69 10.10
C ASP A 31 -16.94 -3.46 11.18
N ILE A 32 -15.98 -4.30 10.80
CA ILE A 32 -15.00 -4.90 11.71
C ILE A 32 -13.78 -4.00 11.78
N ARG A 33 -13.55 -3.37 12.96
CA ARG A 33 -12.38 -2.51 13.19
C ARG A 33 -11.10 -3.32 13.07
N SER A 34 -10.10 -2.76 12.38
CA SER A 34 -8.79 -3.36 12.16
C SER A 34 -7.72 -2.30 11.94
N GLU A 35 -7.63 -1.32 12.83
CA GLU A 35 -6.52 -0.34 12.83
C GLU A 35 -5.19 -1.09 12.96
N SER A 36 -4.13 -0.63 12.31
CA SER A 36 -2.84 -1.34 12.27
C SER A 36 -2.35 -1.77 13.66
N GLY A 37 -2.21 -3.07 13.85
CA GLY A 37 -1.88 -3.75 15.12
C GLY A 37 -3.09 -4.23 15.92
N ASP A 38 -4.32 -4.08 15.42
CA ASP A 38 -5.57 -4.60 16.01
C ASP A 38 -6.41 -5.36 14.96
N GLU A 39 -5.73 -6.06 14.03
CA GLU A 39 -6.36 -6.79 12.93
C GLU A 39 -6.94 -8.14 13.34
N LYS A 40 -6.58 -8.64 14.52
CA LYS A 40 -6.89 -10.01 14.97
C LYS A 40 -8.35 -10.40 14.79
N ALA A 41 -9.28 -9.51 15.11
CA ALA A 41 -10.72 -9.79 15.00
C ALA A 41 -11.14 -10.00 13.54
N LEU A 42 -10.61 -9.20 12.61
CA LEU A 42 -10.87 -9.35 11.17
C LEU A 42 -10.17 -10.60 10.62
N ALA A 43 -8.92 -10.83 11.02
CA ALA A 43 -8.16 -12.02 10.63
C ALA A 43 -8.86 -13.32 11.05
N ASP A 44 -9.38 -13.40 12.29
CA ASP A 44 -10.13 -14.55 12.79
C ASP A 44 -11.38 -14.85 11.95
N VAL A 45 -12.10 -13.80 11.54
CA VAL A 45 -13.32 -13.93 10.73
C VAL A 45 -12.98 -14.33 9.29
N VAL A 46 -11.93 -13.79 8.71
CA VAL A 46 -11.43 -14.15 7.36
C VAL A 46 -10.96 -15.59 7.35
N GLU A 47 -10.13 -16.02 8.31
CA GLU A 47 -9.68 -17.41 8.43
C GLU A 47 -10.86 -18.38 8.58
N SER A 48 -11.81 -18.05 9.46
CA SER A 48 -13.00 -18.88 9.68
C SER A 48 -13.83 -19.04 8.40
N ALA A 49 -14.05 -17.95 7.65
CA ALA A 49 -14.81 -18.00 6.41
C ALA A 49 -14.10 -18.82 5.33
N LEU A 50 -12.80 -18.59 5.11
CA LEU A 50 -12.01 -19.33 4.11
C LEU A 50 -11.86 -20.82 4.45
N SER A 51 -11.79 -21.17 5.74
CA SER A 51 -11.70 -22.57 6.20
C SER A 51 -12.96 -23.39 5.88
N THR A 52 -14.08 -22.76 5.54
CA THR A 52 -15.29 -23.46 5.07
C THR A 52 -15.25 -23.82 3.58
N VAL A 53 -14.29 -23.27 2.84
CA VAL A 53 -14.18 -23.42 1.38
C VAL A 53 -13.34 -24.66 1.08
N SER A 54 -13.99 -25.72 0.61
CA SER A 54 -13.41 -27.07 0.51
C SER A 54 -12.26 -27.23 -0.48
N HIS A 55 -12.10 -26.31 -1.44
CA HIS A 55 -11.03 -26.35 -2.45
C HIS A 55 -9.79 -25.55 -2.05
N LEU A 56 -9.77 -24.98 -0.85
CA LEU A 56 -8.65 -24.18 -0.33
C LEU A 56 -7.92 -24.90 0.79
N THR A 57 -6.61 -24.77 0.80
CA THR A 57 -5.77 -25.05 1.96
C THR A 57 -5.48 -23.72 2.64
N VAL A 58 -5.88 -23.58 3.90
CA VAL A 58 -5.75 -22.32 4.66
C VAL A 58 -4.67 -22.48 5.74
N THR A 59 -3.77 -21.53 5.82
CA THR A 59 -2.73 -21.43 6.87
C THR A 59 -2.71 -20.01 7.43
N ARG A 60 -2.10 -19.84 8.63
CA ARG A 60 -2.02 -18.56 9.31
C ARG A 60 -0.63 -18.33 9.92
N ASP A 61 -0.12 -17.10 9.83
CA ASP A 61 1.08 -16.60 10.50
C ASP A 61 0.76 -15.24 11.17
N GLY A 62 0.64 -15.22 12.49
CA GLY A 62 0.14 -14.04 13.21
C GLY A 62 -1.28 -13.69 12.78
N ASP A 63 -1.48 -12.49 12.24
CA ASP A 63 -2.77 -12.06 11.68
C ASP A 63 -2.77 -12.09 10.14
N ALA A 64 -1.73 -12.65 9.51
CA ALA A 64 -1.74 -12.96 8.09
C ALA A 64 -2.34 -14.34 7.81
N ILE A 65 -3.24 -14.41 6.82
CA ILE A 65 -3.91 -15.63 6.36
C ILE A 65 -3.48 -15.91 4.92
N VAL A 66 -3.11 -17.15 4.64
CA VAL A 66 -2.80 -17.63 3.30
C VAL A 66 -3.77 -18.74 2.93
N ALA A 67 -4.47 -18.59 1.80
CA ALA A 67 -5.40 -19.61 1.28
C ALA A 67 -4.96 -19.98 -0.15
N ARG A 68 -4.86 -21.30 -0.42
CA ARG A 68 -4.26 -21.78 -1.67
C ARG A 68 -5.13 -22.82 -2.36
N THR A 69 -5.19 -22.74 -3.70
CA THR A 69 -5.62 -23.86 -4.52
C THR A 69 -4.43 -24.80 -4.80
N GLU A 70 -4.68 -26.09 -4.91
CA GLU A 70 -3.66 -27.12 -5.17
C GLU A 70 -4.12 -28.03 -6.32
N LEU A 71 -4.40 -27.40 -7.49
CA LEU A 71 -4.91 -28.10 -8.69
C LEU A 71 -3.79 -28.67 -9.57
N GLY A 72 -2.53 -28.30 -9.29
CA GLY A 72 -1.36 -28.69 -10.09
C GLY A 72 -1.32 -27.99 -11.45
N ARG A 73 -1.77 -26.74 -11.52
CA ARG A 73 -1.67 -25.92 -12.73
C ARG A 73 -0.22 -25.57 -13.02
N GLU A 74 0.07 -25.30 -14.30
CA GLU A 74 1.43 -24.94 -14.76
C GLU A 74 1.95 -23.66 -14.09
N ARG A 75 1.06 -22.70 -13.82
CA ARG A 75 1.38 -21.41 -13.23
C ARG A 75 0.63 -21.18 -11.94
N ARG A 76 1.22 -20.36 -11.09
CA ARG A 76 0.61 -19.87 -9.84
C ARG A 76 0.57 -18.35 -9.80
N ILE A 77 -0.58 -17.81 -9.47
CA ILE A 77 -0.80 -16.38 -9.28
C ILE A 77 -0.93 -16.11 -7.79
N VAL A 78 -0.30 -15.06 -7.30
CA VAL A 78 -0.51 -14.56 -5.94
C VAL A 78 -1.44 -13.34 -6.01
N ILE A 79 -2.50 -13.35 -5.21
CA ILE A 79 -3.40 -12.19 -5.04
C ILE A 79 -3.31 -11.79 -3.58
N ALA A 80 -2.88 -10.56 -3.31
CA ALA A 80 -2.60 -10.09 -1.96
C ALA A 80 -3.36 -8.81 -1.62
N GLY A 81 -3.73 -8.64 -0.34
CA GLY A 81 -4.36 -7.45 0.19
C GLY A 81 -4.20 -7.37 1.70
N HIS A 82 -4.05 -6.14 2.23
CA HIS A 82 -3.91 -5.92 3.66
C HIS A 82 -5.26 -5.79 4.36
N LEU A 83 -5.28 -6.19 5.64
CA LEU A 83 -6.46 -6.19 6.49
C LEU A 83 -6.58 -4.94 7.36
N ASP A 84 -5.46 -4.27 7.60
CA ASP A 84 -5.40 -3.10 8.46
C ASP A 84 -5.91 -1.83 7.77
N THR A 85 -6.12 -0.83 8.58
CA THR A 85 -6.47 0.53 8.17
C THR A 85 -5.69 1.53 9.00
N VAL A 86 -5.58 2.76 8.50
CA VAL A 86 -5.20 3.92 9.32
C VAL A 86 -6.17 4.13 10.49
N PRO A 87 -5.83 4.96 11.49
CA PRO A 87 -6.73 5.26 12.61
C PRO A 87 -8.11 5.76 12.17
N ILE A 88 -9.16 5.17 12.75
CA ILE A 88 -10.56 5.48 12.45
C ILE A 88 -10.92 6.87 13.02
N VAL A 89 -11.55 7.72 12.17
CA VAL A 89 -11.93 9.10 12.50
C VAL A 89 -13.47 9.30 12.37
N ASP A 90 -14.24 8.58 13.17
CA ASP A 90 -15.72 8.58 13.19
C ASP A 90 -16.37 8.15 11.85
N ASN A 91 -15.66 7.33 11.07
CA ASN A 91 -16.07 6.83 9.76
C ASN A 91 -16.26 5.30 9.73
N VAL A 92 -16.58 4.71 10.88
CA VAL A 92 -17.09 3.34 11.07
C VAL A 92 -18.25 3.43 12.06
N PRO A 93 -19.40 2.74 11.82
CA PRO A 93 -19.66 1.75 10.78
C PRO A 93 -19.81 2.36 9.37
N SER A 94 -19.77 1.48 8.39
CA SER A 94 -19.94 1.80 6.98
C SER A 94 -21.33 2.41 6.69
N ARG A 95 -21.43 3.21 5.62
CA ARG A 95 -22.66 3.88 5.22
C ARG A 95 -22.78 3.91 3.70
N VAL A 96 -23.92 3.49 3.19
CA VAL A 96 -24.23 3.62 1.75
C VAL A 96 -24.99 4.93 1.51
N ASP A 97 -24.56 5.69 0.50
CA ASP A 97 -25.25 6.87 -0.01
C ASP A 97 -25.18 6.88 -1.55
N GLY A 98 -26.31 6.61 -2.19
CA GLY A 98 -26.41 6.43 -3.63
C GLY A 98 -25.62 5.19 -4.10
N ASP A 99 -24.60 5.41 -4.91
CA ASP A 99 -23.70 4.40 -5.45
C ASP A 99 -22.35 4.32 -4.70
N ARG A 100 -22.25 4.95 -3.53
CA ARG A 100 -21.03 5.05 -2.73
C ARG A 100 -21.17 4.32 -1.41
N LEU A 101 -20.16 3.55 -1.07
CA LEU A 101 -19.98 2.92 0.22
C LEU A 101 -18.90 3.69 0.98
N TYR A 102 -19.30 4.41 2.03
CA TYR A 102 -18.40 5.19 2.89
C TYR A 102 -17.93 4.37 4.09
N GLY A 103 -16.70 4.60 4.50
CA GLY A 103 -16.13 4.00 5.71
C GLY A 103 -14.61 3.90 5.62
N CYS A 104 -13.93 3.85 6.77
CA CYS A 104 -12.48 3.68 6.84
C CYS A 104 -12.07 2.33 6.23
N GLY A 105 -11.15 2.35 5.29
CA GLY A 105 -10.72 1.16 4.56
C GLY A 105 -11.62 0.76 3.40
N THR A 106 -12.69 1.51 3.07
CA THR A 106 -13.51 1.20 1.88
C THR A 106 -12.71 1.29 0.60
N THR A 107 -11.81 2.24 0.51
CA THR A 107 -10.87 2.41 -0.60
C THR A 107 -9.59 1.65 -0.32
N ASP A 108 -9.00 1.82 0.85
CA ASP A 108 -7.69 1.30 1.23
C ASP A 108 -7.78 0.34 2.43
N MET A 109 -7.84 -0.99 2.14
CA MET A 109 -8.17 -1.60 0.85
C MET A 109 -9.21 -2.73 1.01
N LYS A 110 -10.19 -2.59 1.95
CA LYS A 110 -11.18 -3.64 2.25
C LYS A 110 -12.11 -3.96 1.07
N SER A 111 -12.31 -3.04 0.11
CA SER A 111 -13.02 -3.37 -1.13
C SER A 111 -12.21 -4.32 -2.02
N GLY A 112 -10.89 -4.14 -2.09
CA GLY A 112 -9.98 -5.07 -2.74
C GLY A 112 -9.96 -6.43 -2.03
N VAL A 113 -9.90 -6.44 -0.70
CA VAL A 113 -10.00 -7.64 0.14
C VAL A 113 -11.33 -8.38 -0.08
N ALA A 114 -12.45 -7.65 -0.21
CA ALA A 114 -13.75 -8.26 -0.49
C ALA A 114 -13.76 -8.97 -1.85
N VAL A 115 -13.21 -8.33 -2.90
CA VAL A 115 -13.03 -8.96 -4.21
C VAL A 115 -12.18 -10.22 -4.07
N GLN A 116 -11.04 -10.14 -3.39
CA GLN A 116 -10.13 -11.26 -3.18
C GLN A 116 -10.83 -12.44 -2.46
N LEU A 117 -11.63 -12.19 -1.43
CA LEU A 117 -12.43 -13.20 -0.73
C LEU A 117 -13.48 -13.85 -1.64
N LYS A 118 -14.15 -13.07 -2.50
CA LYS A 118 -15.09 -13.57 -3.48
C LYS A 118 -14.41 -14.50 -4.49
N LEU A 119 -13.25 -14.11 -5.00
CA LEU A 119 -12.46 -14.93 -5.91
C LEU A 119 -12.08 -16.26 -5.25
N ALA A 120 -11.58 -16.21 -4.02
CA ALA A 120 -11.18 -17.38 -3.25
C ALA A 120 -12.33 -18.35 -3.02
N ALA A 121 -13.53 -17.84 -2.75
CA ALA A 121 -14.71 -18.68 -2.48
C ALA A 121 -15.38 -19.24 -3.74
N LEU A 122 -15.47 -18.42 -4.81
CA LEU A 122 -16.32 -18.73 -5.97
C LEU A 122 -15.57 -19.42 -7.11
N VAL A 123 -14.24 -19.21 -7.23
CA VAL A 123 -13.45 -19.74 -8.34
C VAL A 123 -12.71 -21.01 -7.89
N ALA A 124 -13.46 -22.13 -7.85
CA ALA A 124 -12.90 -23.41 -7.40
C ALA A 124 -11.90 -24.04 -8.39
N GLU A 125 -12.05 -23.75 -9.68
CA GLU A 125 -11.20 -24.29 -10.75
C GLU A 125 -10.62 -23.15 -11.61
N PRO A 126 -9.71 -22.31 -11.05
CA PRO A 126 -9.05 -21.28 -11.82
C PRO A 126 -8.12 -21.88 -12.89
N VAL A 127 -7.84 -21.11 -13.96
CA VAL A 127 -6.91 -21.52 -15.03
C VAL A 127 -5.45 -21.60 -14.57
N HIS A 128 -5.13 -20.93 -13.48
CA HIS A 128 -3.85 -21.00 -12.77
C HIS A 128 -4.09 -21.44 -11.34
N ASP A 129 -3.11 -22.05 -10.66
CA ASP A 129 -3.18 -22.15 -9.21
C ASP A 129 -3.12 -20.76 -8.59
N VAL A 130 -3.85 -20.53 -7.50
CA VAL A 130 -3.92 -19.22 -6.84
C VAL A 130 -3.51 -19.34 -5.39
N THR A 131 -2.70 -18.39 -4.95
CA THR A 131 -2.44 -18.11 -3.53
C THR A 131 -3.09 -16.77 -3.18
N TYR A 132 -4.02 -16.78 -2.26
CA TYR A 132 -4.63 -15.58 -1.69
C TYR A 132 -3.94 -15.26 -0.38
N VAL A 133 -3.39 -14.04 -0.25
CA VAL A 133 -2.68 -13.57 0.93
C VAL A 133 -3.41 -12.37 1.51
N PHE A 134 -3.87 -12.50 2.75
CA PHE A 134 -4.49 -11.44 3.53
C PHE A 134 -3.54 -11.13 4.68
N TYR A 135 -2.98 -9.92 4.75
CA TYR A 135 -1.89 -9.64 5.68
C TYR A 135 -2.15 -8.39 6.52
N ASP A 136 -1.44 -8.28 7.61
CA ASP A 136 -1.57 -7.25 8.63
C ASP A 136 -0.46 -6.20 8.53
N ASN A 137 -0.69 -5.01 9.13
CA ASN A 137 0.30 -3.98 9.36
C ASN A 137 0.97 -3.42 8.09
N GLU A 138 0.23 -3.16 7.01
CA GLU A 138 0.75 -2.47 5.82
C GLU A 138 0.99 -0.99 6.11
N GLU A 139 0.05 -0.35 6.80
CA GLU A 139 -0.07 1.11 7.00
C GLU A 139 0.87 1.68 8.07
N VAL A 140 1.81 0.88 8.56
CA VAL A 140 2.73 1.27 9.62
C VAL A 140 4.17 0.93 9.26
N ASP A 141 5.09 0.98 10.23
CA ASP A 141 6.51 0.69 10.04
C ASP A 141 6.72 -0.69 9.40
N ALA A 142 7.59 -0.74 8.38
CA ALA A 142 7.89 -1.94 7.60
C ALA A 142 8.33 -3.15 8.46
N SER A 143 8.93 -2.92 9.63
CA SER A 143 9.33 -4.00 10.55
C SER A 143 8.15 -4.79 11.13
N ARG A 144 6.94 -4.24 11.05
CA ARG A 144 5.69 -4.86 11.52
C ARG A 144 4.90 -5.53 10.39
N ASN A 145 5.20 -5.20 9.13
CA ASN A 145 4.45 -5.62 7.95
C ASN A 145 4.33 -7.15 7.85
N GLY A 146 3.07 -7.63 7.74
CA GLY A 146 2.75 -9.05 7.71
C GLY A 146 3.27 -9.77 6.47
N LEU A 147 3.30 -9.10 5.31
CA LEU A 147 3.85 -9.68 4.08
C LEU A 147 5.37 -9.85 4.17
N LEU A 148 6.08 -8.86 4.76
CA LEU A 148 7.50 -8.99 5.05
C LEU A 148 7.77 -10.14 6.03
N ARG A 149 6.94 -10.29 7.08
CA ARG A 149 7.04 -11.41 8.02
C ARG A 149 6.85 -12.75 7.32
N LEU A 150 5.83 -12.88 6.45
CA LEU A 150 5.61 -14.09 5.64
C LEU A 150 6.78 -14.39 4.72
N SER A 151 7.40 -13.38 4.09
CA SER A 151 8.56 -13.59 3.21
C SER A 151 9.77 -14.20 3.93
N HIS A 152 9.86 -14.03 5.25
CA HIS A 152 10.92 -14.61 6.09
C HIS A 152 10.51 -15.97 6.66
N ASN A 153 9.27 -16.11 7.16
CA ASN A 153 8.81 -17.31 7.86
C ASN A 153 8.38 -18.43 6.90
N ASP A 154 7.70 -18.07 5.81
CA ASP A 154 7.22 -19.01 4.79
C ASP A 154 7.31 -18.38 3.39
N PRO A 155 8.52 -18.17 2.84
CA PRO A 155 8.71 -17.59 1.52
C PRO A 155 8.02 -18.42 0.42
N ALA A 156 7.82 -19.72 0.64
CA ALA A 156 7.16 -20.60 -0.32
C ALA A 156 5.68 -20.23 -0.52
N SER A 157 5.03 -19.63 0.47
CA SER A 157 3.64 -19.16 0.36
C SER A 157 3.50 -17.96 -0.59
N LEU A 158 4.56 -17.16 -0.75
CA LEU A 158 4.57 -15.99 -1.63
C LEU A 158 5.15 -16.29 -3.02
N HIS A 159 5.61 -17.52 -3.25
CA HIS A 159 6.15 -17.91 -4.55
C HIS A 159 5.05 -18.06 -5.60
N GLY A 160 5.21 -17.39 -6.73
CA GLY A 160 4.30 -17.41 -7.86
C GLY A 160 4.97 -16.89 -9.13
N ASP A 161 4.32 -17.06 -10.27
CA ASP A 161 4.77 -16.55 -11.56
C ASP A 161 4.38 -15.08 -11.76
N PHE A 162 3.37 -14.60 -11.01
CA PHE A 162 2.87 -13.23 -11.08
C PHE A 162 2.08 -12.91 -9.81
N ALA A 163 2.13 -11.67 -9.36
CA ALA A 163 1.36 -11.20 -8.21
C ALA A 163 0.48 -9.99 -8.55
N ILE A 164 -0.66 -9.89 -7.88
CA ILE A 164 -1.60 -8.78 -7.97
C ILE A 164 -1.89 -8.32 -6.54
N LEU A 165 -1.58 -7.07 -6.24
CA LEU A 165 -2.02 -6.42 -5.02
C LEU A 165 -3.35 -5.70 -5.30
N MET A 166 -4.35 -6.00 -4.45
CA MET A 166 -5.72 -5.48 -4.62
C MET A 166 -5.87 -4.04 -4.09
N GLU A 167 -4.78 -3.26 -4.20
CA GLU A 167 -4.67 -1.85 -3.82
C GLU A 167 -5.64 -0.95 -4.60
N PRO A 168 -6.05 0.20 -4.04
CA PRO A 168 -6.90 1.14 -4.76
C PRO A 168 -6.16 1.74 -5.95
N THR A 169 -6.74 1.56 -7.13
CA THR A 169 -6.17 2.05 -8.39
C THR A 169 -7.20 2.71 -9.30
N ASP A 170 -8.40 2.99 -8.78
CA ASP A 170 -9.55 3.46 -9.57
C ASP A 170 -9.91 2.51 -10.73
N GLY A 171 -9.65 1.18 -10.55
CA GLY A 171 -9.93 0.14 -11.54
C GLY A 171 -8.97 0.10 -12.73
N VAL A 172 -7.86 0.84 -12.68
CA VAL A 172 -6.80 0.82 -13.71
C VAL A 172 -5.59 0.04 -13.19
N ILE A 173 -4.91 -0.72 -14.04
CA ILE A 173 -3.69 -1.42 -13.62
C ILE A 173 -2.57 -0.41 -13.39
N GLU A 174 -1.91 -0.49 -12.24
CA GLU A 174 -0.74 0.31 -11.92
C GLU A 174 0.50 -0.58 -11.80
N GLY A 175 1.48 -0.33 -12.68
CA GLY A 175 2.75 -1.07 -12.74
C GLY A 175 3.82 -0.46 -11.84
N GLY A 176 4.50 -1.34 -11.10
CA GLY A 176 5.57 -0.97 -10.18
C GLY A 176 5.11 -0.08 -9.02
N CYS A 177 6.08 0.53 -8.35
CA CYS A 177 5.86 1.62 -7.40
C CYS A 177 7.12 2.46 -7.22
N GLN A 178 6.97 3.72 -6.78
CA GLN A 178 8.12 4.53 -6.39
C GLN A 178 8.70 4.05 -5.06
N GLY A 179 10.03 4.15 -4.94
CA GLY A 179 10.71 4.02 -3.66
C GLY A 179 10.45 5.23 -2.77
N THR A 180 10.64 5.04 -1.48
CA THR A 180 10.59 6.13 -0.50
C THR A 180 11.83 6.10 0.37
N MET A 181 12.41 7.28 0.62
CA MET A 181 13.52 7.45 1.54
C MET A 181 13.28 8.68 2.40
N ARG A 182 13.47 8.55 3.71
CA ARG A 182 13.48 9.69 4.63
C ARG A 182 14.88 9.92 5.13
N VAL A 183 15.28 11.17 5.15
CA VAL A 183 16.57 11.58 5.66
C VAL A 183 16.42 12.76 6.59
N ASP A 184 17.25 12.80 7.63
CA ASP A 184 17.48 13.97 8.44
C ASP A 184 18.71 14.70 7.87
N VAL A 185 18.52 15.98 7.49
CA VAL A 185 19.57 16.88 7.00
C VAL A 185 19.87 17.88 8.10
N GLU A 186 21.09 17.82 8.64
CA GLU A 186 21.47 18.58 9.82
C GLU A 186 22.22 19.87 9.45
N ALA A 187 21.74 20.99 9.99
CA ALA A 187 22.45 22.26 10.00
C ALA A 187 23.05 22.49 11.40
N THR A 188 24.36 22.56 11.47
CA THR A 188 25.10 22.83 12.70
C THR A 188 25.54 24.30 12.81
N GLY A 189 25.52 24.82 14.03
CA GLY A 189 25.90 26.16 14.34
C GLY A 189 26.77 26.23 15.59
N LYS A 190 26.68 27.37 16.28
CA LYS A 190 27.40 27.60 17.53
C LYS A 190 26.50 28.30 18.54
N ARG A 191 26.29 27.63 19.67
CA ARG A 191 25.43 28.11 20.75
C ARG A 191 25.99 29.38 21.37
N ALA A 192 25.11 30.37 21.61
CA ALA A 192 25.45 31.62 22.29
C ALA A 192 24.20 32.27 22.91
N HIS A 193 24.41 33.24 23.78
CA HIS A 193 23.33 34.10 24.29
C HIS A 193 22.84 35.06 23.18
N SER A 194 21.53 35.12 22.94
CA SER A 194 20.93 35.91 21.85
C SER A 194 21.26 37.42 21.94
N ALA A 195 21.49 37.95 23.16
CA ALA A 195 21.96 39.32 23.36
C ALA A 195 23.41 39.55 22.91
N ARG A 196 24.16 38.50 22.56
CA ARG A 196 25.53 38.54 22.04
C ARG A 196 25.66 37.74 20.77
N SER A 197 24.79 38.02 19.81
CA SER A 197 24.64 37.28 18.56
C SER A 197 25.94 37.06 17.78
N TRP A 198 26.89 37.98 17.86
CA TRP A 198 28.21 37.88 17.22
C TRP A 198 29.13 36.80 17.78
N MET A 199 28.74 36.15 18.89
CA MET A 199 29.50 35.05 19.52
C MET A 199 29.03 33.67 19.06
N GLY A 200 27.87 33.58 18.38
CA GLY A 200 27.24 32.36 17.94
C GLY A 200 27.02 32.27 16.43
N GLU A 201 26.64 31.09 15.98
CA GLU A 201 26.15 30.81 14.62
C GLU A 201 24.79 30.12 14.74
N ASN A 202 23.78 30.71 14.12
CA ASN A 202 22.41 30.22 14.26
C ASN A 202 22.14 29.08 13.27
N ALA A 203 21.99 27.88 13.79
CA ALA A 203 21.69 26.68 12.96
C ALA A 203 20.33 26.76 12.24
N ILE A 204 19.32 27.42 12.83
CA ILE A 204 18.02 27.63 12.15
C ILE A 204 18.20 28.55 10.93
N HIS A 205 19.03 29.61 11.02
CA HIS A 205 19.32 30.46 9.86
C HIS A 205 20.03 29.67 8.76
N LYS A 206 20.98 28.78 9.15
CA LYS A 206 21.71 27.93 8.20
C LYS A 206 20.82 26.85 7.56
N ALA A 207 19.80 26.34 8.28
CA ALA A 207 18.80 25.42 7.70
C ALA A 207 18.00 26.09 6.54
N GLY A 208 17.98 27.42 6.47
CA GLY A 208 17.45 28.15 5.31
C GLY A 208 18.11 27.74 3.99
N GLU A 209 19.42 27.42 4.01
CA GLU A 209 20.15 26.95 2.81
C GLU A 209 19.61 25.58 2.35
N ILE A 210 19.27 24.67 3.28
CA ILE A 210 18.62 23.37 2.97
C ILE A 210 17.25 23.61 2.34
N LEU A 211 16.47 24.54 2.90
CA LEU A 211 15.14 24.88 2.37
C LEU A 211 15.23 25.56 0.99
N ASP A 212 16.29 26.35 0.74
CA ASP A 212 16.53 26.95 -0.57
C ASP A 212 16.91 25.89 -1.63
N VAL A 213 17.68 24.87 -1.27
CA VAL A 213 17.94 23.71 -2.14
C VAL A 213 16.63 23.05 -2.51
N LEU A 214 15.78 22.74 -1.54
CA LEU A 214 14.47 22.10 -1.79
C LEU A 214 13.55 22.98 -2.64
N ARG A 215 13.50 24.28 -2.39
CA ARG A 215 12.67 25.23 -3.13
C ARG A 215 13.05 25.35 -4.62
N THR A 216 14.31 25.10 -4.94
CA THR A 216 14.84 25.19 -6.32
C THR A 216 15.04 23.83 -6.98
N TYR A 217 14.86 22.74 -6.22
CA TYR A 217 14.98 21.38 -6.74
C TYR A 217 13.96 21.11 -7.85
N THR A 218 14.42 20.51 -8.93
CA THR A 218 13.57 20.08 -10.04
C THR A 218 13.52 18.55 -10.04
N PRO A 219 12.38 17.94 -9.63
CA PRO A 219 12.23 16.48 -9.61
C PRO A 219 12.38 15.90 -11.02
N ARG A 220 12.98 14.70 -11.10
CA ARG A 220 13.05 13.94 -12.36
C ARG A 220 11.67 13.38 -12.73
N GLN A 221 11.48 13.14 -14.03
CA GLN A 221 10.32 12.45 -14.55
C GLN A 221 10.77 11.34 -15.53
N PRO A 222 11.43 10.28 -15.04
CA PRO A 222 11.93 9.23 -15.90
C PRO A 222 10.81 8.36 -16.47
N GLU A 223 11.06 7.84 -17.68
CA GLU A 223 10.28 6.76 -18.26
C GLU A 223 10.94 5.43 -17.90
N VAL A 224 10.18 4.51 -17.31
CA VAL A 224 10.64 3.17 -16.94
C VAL A 224 9.65 2.16 -17.52
N GLU A 225 10.11 1.33 -18.44
CA GLU A 225 9.28 0.30 -19.10
C GLU A 225 7.98 0.87 -19.70
N GLY A 226 8.09 2.05 -20.35
CA GLY A 226 6.95 2.73 -20.98
C GLY A 226 6.05 3.53 -20.04
N LEU A 227 6.31 3.52 -18.73
CA LEU A 227 5.56 4.31 -17.75
C LEU A 227 6.37 5.50 -17.25
N THR A 228 5.74 6.69 -17.22
CA THR A 228 6.36 7.90 -16.69
C THR A 228 6.13 8.02 -15.20
N PHE A 229 7.20 7.98 -14.41
CA PHE A 229 7.19 8.24 -12.98
C PHE A 229 7.44 9.72 -12.68
N ARG A 230 6.89 10.22 -11.56
CA ARG A 230 7.09 11.60 -11.11
C ARG A 230 7.70 11.58 -9.72
N GLU A 231 8.97 11.94 -9.64
CA GLU A 231 9.67 12.02 -8.36
C GLU A 231 9.23 13.23 -7.54
N GLY A 232 9.56 13.20 -6.25
CA GLY A 232 9.29 14.32 -5.35
C GLY A 232 10.27 14.35 -4.19
N LEU A 233 10.78 15.54 -3.88
CA LEU A 233 11.70 15.79 -2.76
C LEU A 233 11.13 16.92 -1.91
N ASN A 234 10.73 16.61 -0.65
CA ASN A 234 10.00 17.55 0.18
C ASN A 234 10.49 17.54 1.63
N ALA A 235 10.64 18.71 2.25
CA ALA A 235 10.73 18.81 3.69
C ALA A 235 9.38 18.44 4.33
N VAL A 236 9.39 17.53 5.30
CA VAL A 236 8.20 17.09 6.03
C VAL A 236 8.22 17.49 7.50
N SER A 237 9.37 17.92 8.03
CA SER A 237 9.53 18.49 9.37
C SER A 237 10.76 19.38 9.43
N VAL A 238 10.74 20.38 10.31
CA VAL A 238 11.90 21.18 10.70
C VAL A 238 11.90 21.30 12.22
N GLU A 239 12.98 20.87 12.85
CA GLU A 239 13.14 20.88 14.30
C GLU A 239 14.40 21.65 14.69
N GLY A 240 14.26 22.64 15.57
CA GLY A 240 15.38 23.45 16.05
C GLY A 240 14.97 24.45 17.12
N GLY A 241 15.95 24.91 17.86
CA GLY A 241 15.73 25.84 18.99
C GLY A 241 15.78 25.16 20.34
N VAL A 242 16.27 25.90 21.35
CA VAL A 242 16.47 25.41 22.74
C VAL A 242 15.70 26.28 23.73
N ALA A 243 15.84 27.58 23.66
CA ALA A 243 15.18 28.56 24.52
C ALA A 243 15.16 29.95 23.86
N GLY A 244 14.22 30.81 24.24
CA GLY A 244 14.00 32.10 23.59
C GLY A 244 15.16 33.09 23.66
N ASN A 245 16.16 32.84 24.51
CA ASN A 245 17.37 33.69 24.65
C ASN A 245 18.67 32.96 24.24
N VAL A 246 18.57 31.82 23.53
CA VAL A 246 19.71 31.01 23.09
C VAL A 246 19.74 30.98 21.56
N ILE A 247 20.88 31.26 20.96
CA ILE A 247 21.16 30.98 19.55
C ILE A 247 21.35 29.47 19.43
N PRO A 248 20.50 28.74 18.65
CA PRO A 248 20.60 27.29 18.55
C PRO A 248 21.80 26.86 17.72
N ASP A 249 22.45 25.82 18.15
CA ASP A 249 23.61 25.19 17.52
C ASP A 249 23.28 24.00 16.65
N GLU A 250 21.97 23.60 16.61
CA GLU A 250 21.46 22.47 15.82
C GLU A 250 20.08 22.81 15.25
N CYS A 251 19.85 22.40 14.00
CA CYS A 251 18.56 22.41 13.35
C CYS A 251 18.51 21.26 12.35
N VAL A 252 17.48 20.40 12.45
CA VAL A 252 17.29 19.24 11.59
C VAL A 252 16.11 19.50 10.66
N VAL A 253 16.33 19.30 9.35
CA VAL A 253 15.28 19.31 8.33
C VAL A 253 15.05 17.85 7.93
N ARG A 254 13.87 17.30 8.23
CA ARG A 254 13.49 15.96 7.77
C ARG A 254 12.93 16.06 6.37
N VAL A 255 13.52 15.28 5.46
CA VAL A 255 13.17 15.29 4.04
C VAL A 255 12.68 13.92 3.62
N ASN A 256 11.57 13.86 2.86
CA ASN A 256 11.10 12.67 2.18
C ASN A 256 11.42 12.77 0.69
N TYR A 257 12.04 11.73 0.15
CA TYR A 257 12.31 11.53 -1.26
C TYR A 257 11.46 10.39 -1.81
N ARG A 258 10.65 10.66 -2.82
CA ARG A 258 9.94 9.68 -3.63
C ARG A 258 10.68 9.57 -4.95
N TYR A 259 11.27 8.40 -5.22
CA TYR A 259 12.14 8.19 -6.37
C TYR A 259 11.65 7.05 -7.26
N ALA A 260 11.95 7.16 -8.55
CA ALA A 260 11.48 6.24 -9.56
C ALA A 260 12.26 4.90 -9.52
N PRO A 261 11.67 3.82 -10.07
CA PRO A 261 12.26 2.47 -9.99
C PRO A 261 13.44 2.23 -10.96
N ASP A 262 13.98 3.26 -11.56
CA ASP A 262 15.27 3.24 -12.26
C ASP A 262 16.45 3.41 -11.30
N LEU A 263 16.21 3.83 -10.06
CA LEU A 263 17.21 3.95 -9.00
C LEU A 263 17.09 2.82 -7.98
N SER A 264 18.23 2.32 -7.53
CA SER A 264 18.29 1.52 -6.31
C SER A 264 18.22 2.43 -5.05
N PRO A 265 17.94 1.87 -3.85
CA PRO A 265 18.04 2.63 -2.60
C PRO A 265 19.42 3.29 -2.40
N ALA A 266 20.50 2.61 -2.82
CA ALA A 266 21.86 3.15 -2.74
C ALA A 266 22.07 4.35 -3.68
N ASP A 267 21.52 4.29 -4.90
CA ASP A 267 21.58 5.41 -5.85
C ASP A 267 20.76 6.60 -5.35
N ALA A 268 19.60 6.34 -4.75
CA ALA A 268 18.74 7.37 -4.16
C ALA A 268 19.45 8.07 -2.97
N GLU A 269 20.10 7.29 -2.09
CA GLU A 269 20.91 7.86 -1.01
C GLU A 269 22.08 8.70 -1.54
N ALA A 270 22.81 8.19 -2.54
CA ALA A 270 23.92 8.93 -3.16
C ALA A 270 23.44 10.26 -3.77
N HIS A 271 22.27 10.23 -4.43
CA HIS A 271 21.65 11.44 -4.97
C HIS A 271 21.32 12.45 -3.87
N LEU A 272 20.74 12.03 -2.75
CA LEU A 272 20.44 12.95 -1.63
C LEU A 272 21.69 13.54 -1.01
N ARG A 273 22.78 12.77 -0.87
CA ARG A 273 24.07 13.27 -0.38
C ARG A 273 24.70 14.29 -1.33
N GLU A 274 24.47 14.15 -2.64
CA GLU A 274 24.88 15.14 -3.63
C GLU A 274 24.03 16.43 -3.55
N VAL A 275 22.69 16.28 -3.49
CA VAL A 275 21.75 17.40 -3.40
C VAL A 275 22.01 18.26 -2.15
N PHE A 276 22.31 17.63 -1.02
CA PHE A 276 22.58 18.30 0.25
C PHE A 276 24.09 18.38 0.57
N ALA A 277 24.93 18.47 -0.47
CA ALA A 277 26.37 18.55 -0.29
C ALA A 277 26.75 19.69 0.68
N GLY A 278 27.56 19.37 1.69
CA GLY A 278 27.96 20.32 2.74
C GLY A 278 27.15 20.23 4.03
N PHE A 279 26.09 19.40 4.05
CA PHE A 279 25.32 19.05 5.24
C PHE A 279 25.52 17.59 5.60
N GLU A 280 25.32 17.25 6.87
CA GLU A 280 25.22 15.85 7.30
C GLU A 280 23.84 15.31 6.91
N VAL A 281 23.84 14.12 6.28
CA VAL A 281 22.63 13.45 5.82
C VAL A 281 22.56 12.07 6.46
N THR A 282 21.55 11.85 7.29
CA THR A 282 21.31 10.57 7.97
C THR A 282 20.03 9.93 7.43
N VAL A 283 20.12 8.74 6.86
CA VAL A 283 18.94 7.96 6.43
C VAL A 283 18.20 7.44 7.66
N THR A 284 16.92 7.79 7.79
CA THR A 284 16.06 7.38 8.90
C THR A 284 15.05 6.31 8.52
N ASP A 285 14.72 6.22 7.21
CA ASP A 285 13.81 5.20 6.67
C ASP A 285 14.08 5.02 5.17
N SER A 286 13.91 3.80 4.67
CA SER A 286 14.11 3.48 3.25
C SER A 286 13.31 2.25 2.85
N ALA A 287 12.50 2.39 1.78
CA ALA A 287 11.84 1.28 1.13
C ALA A 287 12.14 1.28 -0.37
N ALA A 288 12.52 0.12 -0.88
CA ALA A 288 12.89 -0.04 -2.28
C ALA A 288 11.69 0.19 -3.22
N PRO A 289 11.92 0.68 -4.44
CA PRO A 289 10.90 0.75 -5.47
C PRO A 289 10.67 -0.63 -6.11
N ALA A 290 9.60 -0.76 -6.89
CA ALA A 290 9.42 -1.89 -7.80
C ALA A 290 9.35 -1.42 -9.25
N ARG A 291 10.07 -2.10 -10.14
CA ARG A 291 9.92 -1.87 -11.59
C ARG A 291 8.52 -2.31 -12.04
N PRO A 292 7.95 -1.72 -13.10
CA PRO A 292 6.63 -2.09 -13.62
C PRO A 292 6.46 -3.58 -13.93
N GLY A 293 7.49 -4.24 -14.46
CA GLY A 293 7.47 -5.67 -14.79
C GLY A 293 6.46 -6.05 -15.87
N LEU A 294 5.98 -5.08 -16.65
CA LEU A 294 4.91 -5.29 -17.64
C LEU A 294 5.35 -6.09 -18.89
N ASP A 295 6.66 -6.23 -19.10
CA ASP A 295 7.23 -7.07 -20.16
C ASP A 295 7.17 -8.57 -19.83
N ASP A 296 6.88 -8.94 -18.56
CA ASP A 296 6.65 -10.33 -18.19
C ASP A 296 5.39 -10.86 -18.88
N PRO A 297 5.41 -12.07 -19.47
CA PRO A 297 4.26 -12.61 -20.21
C PRO A 297 2.98 -12.73 -19.37
N SER A 298 3.08 -12.99 -18.06
CA SER A 298 1.91 -13.09 -17.18
C SER A 298 1.32 -11.71 -16.89
N ALA A 299 2.18 -10.72 -16.62
CA ALA A 299 1.77 -9.32 -16.44
C ALA A 299 1.14 -8.76 -17.72
N ALA A 300 1.78 -8.95 -18.88
CA ALA A 300 1.25 -8.52 -20.19
C ALA A 300 -0.10 -9.15 -20.51
N ALA A 301 -0.28 -10.45 -20.21
CA ALA A 301 -1.55 -11.14 -20.38
C ALA A 301 -2.63 -10.56 -19.46
N PHE A 302 -2.30 -10.24 -18.20
CA PHE A 302 -3.21 -9.61 -17.26
C PHE A 302 -3.61 -8.20 -17.70
N VAL A 303 -2.64 -7.36 -18.11
CA VAL A 303 -2.90 -6.01 -18.64
C VAL A 303 -3.84 -6.07 -19.84
N THR A 304 -3.63 -7.03 -20.74
CA THR A 304 -4.49 -7.19 -21.91
C THR A 304 -5.91 -7.63 -21.52
N ALA A 305 -6.04 -8.57 -20.60
CA ALA A 305 -7.33 -9.19 -20.27
C ALA A 305 -8.18 -8.33 -19.31
N VAL A 306 -7.56 -7.66 -18.34
CA VAL A 306 -8.24 -6.91 -17.28
C VAL A 306 -8.15 -5.41 -17.48
N GLY A 307 -7.00 -4.92 -17.93
CA GLY A 307 -6.72 -3.49 -18.16
C GLY A 307 -7.02 -3.00 -19.57
N GLU A 308 -7.59 -3.84 -20.45
CA GLU A 308 -7.87 -3.49 -21.86
C GLU A 308 -6.62 -3.02 -22.63
N GLY A 309 -5.43 -3.43 -22.16
CA GLY A 309 -4.14 -3.04 -22.73
C GLY A 309 -3.54 -1.76 -22.12
N GLU A 310 -4.17 -1.18 -21.12
CA GLU A 310 -3.71 0.05 -20.46
C GLU A 310 -3.13 -0.22 -19.07
N ALA A 311 -2.04 0.47 -18.75
CA ALA A 311 -1.45 0.52 -17.42
C ALA A 311 -0.82 1.89 -17.17
N ARG A 312 -0.71 2.30 -15.90
CA ARG A 312 -0.07 3.55 -15.49
C ARG A 312 0.94 3.31 -14.37
N ALA A 313 1.79 4.31 -14.10
CA ALA A 313 2.76 4.24 -13.03
C ALA A 313 2.09 4.41 -11.65
N LYS A 314 2.47 3.59 -10.66
CA LYS A 314 2.11 3.80 -9.24
C LYS A 314 3.06 4.82 -8.63
N PHE A 315 2.52 5.94 -8.12
CA PHE A 315 3.32 6.97 -7.46
C PHE A 315 3.49 6.73 -5.95
N GLY A 316 2.53 6.06 -5.30
CA GLY A 316 2.69 5.59 -3.93
C GLY A 316 3.64 4.38 -3.86
N TRP A 317 4.24 4.15 -2.69
CA TRP A 317 4.88 2.88 -2.40
C TRP A 317 3.80 1.85 -2.03
N THR A 318 3.97 0.61 -2.43
CA THR A 318 3.11 -0.52 -2.04
C THR A 318 3.96 -1.79 -1.95
N ASP A 319 3.40 -2.83 -1.37
CA ASP A 319 4.08 -4.12 -1.19
C ASP A 319 4.35 -4.90 -2.49
N VAL A 320 4.02 -4.36 -3.69
CA VAL A 320 4.60 -4.87 -4.95
C VAL A 320 6.13 -4.87 -4.92
N SER A 321 6.72 -3.97 -4.12
CA SER A 321 8.16 -3.94 -3.86
C SER A 321 8.66 -5.25 -3.26
N ARG A 322 7.91 -5.84 -2.32
CA ARG A 322 8.27 -7.13 -1.70
C ARG A 322 8.27 -8.27 -2.70
N PHE A 323 7.27 -8.32 -3.58
CA PHE A 323 7.24 -9.32 -4.65
C PHE A 323 8.40 -9.11 -5.64
N SER A 324 8.73 -7.86 -5.96
CA SER A 324 9.90 -7.53 -6.80
C SER A 324 11.20 -8.03 -6.16
N GLU A 325 11.38 -7.88 -4.84
CA GLU A 325 12.53 -8.40 -4.09
C GLU A 325 12.60 -9.94 -4.12
N LEU A 326 11.44 -10.62 -4.18
CA LEU A 326 11.34 -12.07 -4.33
C LEU A 326 11.50 -12.54 -5.79
N GLY A 327 11.67 -11.62 -6.74
CA GLY A 327 11.76 -11.91 -8.17
C GLY A 327 10.43 -12.28 -8.82
N VAL A 328 9.30 -11.93 -8.20
CA VAL A 328 7.95 -12.15 -8.71
C VAL A 328 7.44 -10.85 -9.34
N PRO A 329 7.13 -10.82 -10.65
CA PRO A 329 6.50 -9.66 -11.29
C PRO A 329 5.17 -9.34 -10.58
N ALA A 330 4.92 -8.05 -10.32
CA ALA A 330 3.73 -7.66 -9.55
C ALA A 330 3.14 -6.34 -10.05
N VAL A 331 1.82 -6.25 -10.00
CA VAL A 331 1.06 -5.02 -10.29
C VAL A 331 0.06 -4.73 -9.17
N ASN A 332 -0.40 -3.48 -9.12
CA ASN A 332 -1.55 -3.08 -8.30
C ASN A 332 -2.79 -3.03 -9.19
N TYR A 333 -3.90 -3.58 -8.70
CA TYR A 333 -5.20 -3.50 -9.35
C TYR A 333 -6.32 -3.71 -8.35
N GLY A 334 -7.18 -2.73 -8.18
CA GLY A 334 -8.36 -2.86 -7.33
C GLY A 334 -9.31 -1.67 -7.44
N PRO A 335 -10.48 -1.78 -6.83
CA PRO A 335 -11.46 -0.70 -6.77
C PRO A 335 -11.04 0.38 -5.78
N GLY A 336 -11.62 1.56 -5.91
CA GLY A 336 -11.38 2.72 -5.05
C GLY A 336 -10.41 3.72 -5.67
N ASP A 337 -10.72 4.99 -5.48
CA ASP A 337 -9.86 6.10 -5.90
C ASP A 337 -8.77 6.33 -4.85
N PRO A 338 -7.48 6.11 -5.16
CA PRO A 338 -6.39 6.27 -4.20
C PRO A 338 -6.29 7.69 -3.60
N MET A 339 -6.90 8.69 -4.23
CA MET A 339 -6.94 10.06 -3.71
C MET A 339 -7.89 10.23 -2.51
N LEU A 340 -8.74 9.22 -2.24
CA LEU A 340 -9.67 9.21 -1.11
C LEU A 340 -9.14 8.40 0.08
N ALA A 341 -8.06 7.64 -0.11
CA ALA A 341 -7.39 6.91 0.96
C ALA A 341 -6.99 7.84 2.11
N HIS A 342 -7.10 7.37 3.36
CA HIS A 342 -6.72 8.09 4.58
C HIS A 342 -7.52 9.37 4.85
N THR A 343 -8.67 9.55 4.19
CA THR A 343 -9.53 10.72 4.43
C THR A 343 -10.75 10.38 5.28
N ARG A 344 -11.30 11.37 6.00
CA ARG A 344 -12.51 11.18 6.80
C ARG A 344 -13.72 10.77 5.94
N ASP A 345 -13.79 11.27 4.70
CA ASP A 345 -14.87 11.03 3.76
C ASP A 345 -14.54 9.93 2.74
N GLU A 346 -13.68 9.00 3.12
CA GLU A 346 -13.27 7.85 2.33
C GLU A 346 -14.49 7.04 1.88
N TYR A 347 -14.55 6.72 0.59
CA TYR A 347 -15.58 5.86 0.00
C TYR A 347 -15.07 5.12 -1.23
N ALA A 348 -15.66 3.94 -1.50
CA ALA A 348 -15.53 3.25 -2.77
C ALA A 348 -16.85 3.27 -3.55
N LYS A 349 -16.78 3.33 -4.89
CA LYS A 349 -17.98 3.26 -5.75
C LYS A 349 -18.44 1.81 -5.87
N ILE A 350 -19.67 1.52 -5.47
CA ILE A 350 -20.26 0.17 -5.54
C ILE A 350 -20.18 -0.46 -6.95
N PRO A 351 -20.48 0.26 -8.05
CA PRO A 351 -20.30 -0.29 -9.39
C PRO A 351 -18.87 -0.71 -9.69
N GLN A 352 -17.88 0.05 -9.21
CA GLN A 352 -16.47 -0.24 -9.44
C GLN A 352 -16.00 -1.49 -8.68
N ILE A 353 -16.49 -1.70 -7.44
CA ILE A 353 -16.19 -2.92 -6.67
C ILE A 353 -16.73 -4.16 -7.42
N ARG A 354 -17.95 -4.09 -7.94
CA ARG A 354 -18.56 -5.16 -8.73
C ARG A 354 -17.82 -5.40 -10.05
N GLU A 355 -17.44 -4.33 -10.74
CA GLU A 355 -16.67 -4.43 -11.99
C GLU A 355 -15.31 -5.11 -11.75
N ALA A 356 -14.62 -4.77 -10.66
CA ALA A 356 -13.36 -5.42 -10.31
C ALA A 356 -13.56 -6.92 -10.04
N GLU A 357 -14.60 -7.33 -9.31
CA GLU A 357 -14.96 -8.74 -9.14
C GLU A 357 -15.22 -9.43 -10.47
N GLU A 358 -16.05 -8.84 -11.33
CA GLU A 358 -16.42 -9.43 -12.63
C GLU A 358 -15.20 -9.62 -13.54
N ARG A 359 -14.34 -8.62 -13.66
CA ARG A 359 -13.10 -8.68 -14.48
C ARG A 359 -12.13 -9.74 -13.95
N MET A 360 -11.92 -9.79 -12.65
CA MET A 360 -11.02 -10.76 -12.02
C MET A 360 -11.58 -12.20 -12.11
N VAL A 361 -12.88 -12.41 -11.92
CA VAL A 361 -13.53 -13.72 -12.12
C VAL A 361 -13.39 -14.17 -13.59
N ALA A 362 -13.65 -13.29 -14.55
CA ALA A 362 -13.52 -13.58 -15.96
C ALA A 362 -12.09 -14.02 -16.30
N TRP A 363 -11.09 -13.27 -15.82
CA TRP A 363 -9.67 -13.58 -16.04
C TRP A 363 -9.27 -14.92 -15.41
N LEU A 364 -9.60 -15.15 -14.13
CA LEU A 364 -9.25 -16.39 -13.43
C LEU A 364 -9.96 -17.63 -13.99
N THR A 365 -11.13 -17.48 -14.63
CA THR A 365 -11.87 -18.59 -15.27
C THR A 365 -11.56 -18.73 -16.76
N GLY A 366 -10.70 -17.89 -17.35
CA GLY A 366 -10.40 -17.88 -18.78
C GLY A 366 -11.58 -17.48 -19.65
N ARG A 367 -12.59 -16.82 -19.10
CA ARG A 367 -13.71 -16.24 -19.86
C ARG A 367 -13.25 -14.90 -20.47
N ARG A 368 -13.63 -14.67 -21.72
CA ARG A 368 -13.38 -13.40 -22.44
C ARG A 368 -14.61 -12.52 -22.36
#